data_ede1e7d9b68bd3d58ba708163233d831
#
_entry.id   ede1e7d9b68bd3d58ba708163233d831
#
_cell.length_a   1.000
_cell.length_b   1.000
_cell.length_c   1.000
_cell.angle_alpha   90.00
_cell.angle_beta   90.00
_cell.angle_gamma   90.00
#
_symmetry.space_group_name_H-M   'P 1'
#
loop_
_entity.id
_entity.type
_entity.pdbx_description
1 polymer ?
#
loop_
_entity_poly.entity_id
_entity_poly.type
_entity_poly.pdbx_seq_one_letter_code
_entity_poly.pdbx_strand_id
1 'polypeptide(L)'
;MVASLVLSLTVPSTAHATWSVIAVDAATGKVVIASATCVNNNDAFLMGIQAVVVPGKGVAACQAGVDGTHANQMLVYRELQKGTDPARIIEMLSTDPSFQSRQFGILDLTGRSAGHSGLTNGYVSQDIQGRVPGTQIYYSIQGNILRPGEVIPNAVKAFLHTNGALTDRVMAALETADEYGGDSRCVCPPLPADGSAPASPCEGRTSYIAYILLANSTDTNGDSHNNGTYAMYLTVTQPEQGGPNAIKAGENLNPVKTLRARYDVWRKRQPKSFS
;
A
#
# COMPACT_ATOMS: atom_id res chain seq x y z
N MET A 1 -23.62 -42.41 23.68
CA MET A 1 -23.02 -41.07 23.62
C MET A 1 -22.76 -40.74 22.17
N VAL A 2 -23.53 -39.82 21.61
CA VAL A 2 -23.34 -39.34 20.21
C VAL A 2 -22.46 -38.10 20.29
N ALA A 3 -21.26 -38.20 19.75
CA ALA A 3 -20.36 -37.05 19.65
C ALA A 3 -20.82 -36.17 18.50
N SER A 4 -21.33 -34.97 18.77
CA SER A 4 -21.61 -33.95 17.78
C SER A 4 -20.30 -33.35 17.28
N LEU A 5 -19.97 -33.63 16.03
CA LEU A 5 -18.86 -32.98 15.33
C LEU A 5 -19.33 -31.58 14.91
N VAL A 6 -18.85 -30.54 15.61
CA VAL A 6 -19.08 -29.14 15.21
C VAL A 6 -18.11 -28.83 14.08
N LEU A 7 -18.61 -28.81 12.85
CA LEU A 7 -17.89 -28.36 11.68
C LEU A 7 -17.84 -26.83 11.69
N SER A 8 -16.72 -26.26 12.15
CA SER A 8 -16.49 -24.82 12.06
C SER A 8 -16.35 -24.43 10.58
N LEU A 9 -17.39 -23.86 10.01
CA LEU A 9 -17.35 -23.20 8.71
C LEU A 9 -16.48 -21.92 8.87
N THR A 10 -15.22 -22.01 8.45
CA THR A 10 -14.40 -20.81 8.26
C THR A 10 -14.98 -20.05 7.08
N VAL A 11 -15.66 -18.94 7.33
CA VAL A 11 -16.05 -17.99 6.29
C VAL A 11 -14.73 -17.45 5.70
N PRO A 12 -14.46 -17.63 4.39
CA PRO A 12 -13.26 -17.06 3.81
C PRO A 12 -13.31 -15.54 4.00
N SER A 13 -12.30 -14.96 4.64
CA SER A 13 -12.15 -13.51 4.70
C SER A 13 -12.01 -13.03 3.25
N THR A 14 -12.91 -12.18 2.80
CA THR A 14 -12.82 -11.57 1.47
C THR A 14 -11.53 -10.79 1.41
N ALA A 15 -10.59 -11.24 0.58
CA ALA A 15 -9.36 -10.50 0.32
C ALA A 15 -9.74 -9.12 -0.23
N HIS A 16 -9.17 -8.06 0.36
CA HIS A 16 -9.36 -6.69 -0.12
C HIS A 16 -8.26 -6.39 -1.14
N ALA A 17 -8.63 -6.18 -2.41
CA ALA A 17 -7.68 -5.80 -3.43
C ALA A 17 -7.09 -4.41 -3.11
N THR A 18 -5.81 -4.29 -3.30
CA THR A 18 -5.05 -3.10 -2.93
C THR A 18 -3.73 -3.13 -3.68
N TRP A 19 -3.22 -1.98 -4.10
CA TRP A 19 -1.82 -1.86 -4.45
C TRP A 19 -1.15 -0.84 -3.55
N SER A 20 0.11 -1.08 -3.26
CA SER A 20 0.92 -0.20 -2.41
C SER A 20 2.35 -0.07 -2.91
N VAL A 21 2.92 1.07 -2.62
CA VAL A 21 4.31 1.44 -2.89
C VAL A 21 4.92 1.87 -1.57
N ILE A 22 5.91 1.14 -1.08
CA ILE A 22 6.72 1.55 0.05
C ILE A 22 8.15 1.80 -0.41
N ALA A 23 8.79 2.82 0.15
CA ALA A 23 10.16 3.16 -0.19
C ALA A 23 10.89 3.78 1.01
N VAL A 24 12.21 3.58 1.04
CA VAL A 24 13.10 4.19 2.00
C VAL A 24 14.28 4.84 1.29
N ASP A 25 14.74 5.96 1.80
CA ASP A 25 16.02 6.58 1.44
C ASP A 25 16.94 6.49 2.65
N ALA A 26 17.89 5.56 2.62
CA ALA A 26 18.82 5.32 3.71
C ALA A 26 19.81 6.50 3.92
N ALA A 27 20.05 7.32 2.90
CA ALA A 27 20.91 8.50 3.02
C ALA A 27 20.25 9.62 3.84
N THR A 28 18.93 9.79 3.70
CA THR A 28 18.18 10.86 4.39
C THR A 28 17.35 10.37 5.57
N GLY A 29 17.22 9.05 5.74
CA GLY A 29 16.39 8.44 6.77
C GLY A 29 14.87 8.58 6.54
N LYS A 30 14.46 8.98 5.33
CA LYS A 30 13.06 9.13 4.96
C LYS A 30 12.43 7.79 4.64
N VAL A 31 11.17 7.62 5.05
CA VAL A 31 10.33 6.48 4.65
C VAL A 31 9.02 6.99 4.08
N VAL A 32 8.52 6.33 3.02
CA VAL A 32 7.28 6.71 2.34
C VAL A 32 6.44 5.47 2.11
N ILE A 33 5.14 5.60 2.31
CA ILE A 33 4.13 4.63 1.88
C ILE A 33 3.02 5.34 1.14
N ALA A 34 2.58 4.77 0.02
CA ALA A 34 1.38 5.15 -0.68
C ALA A 34 0.58 3.92 -1.07
N SER A 35 -0.73 4.05 -1.12
CA SER A 35 -1.61 2.95 -1.49
C SER A 35 -2.94 3.43 -2.03
N ALA A 36 -3.62 2.54 -2.77
CA ALA A 36 -4.99 2.74 -3.19
C ALA A 36 -5.76 1.41 -3.21
N THR A 37 -7.07 1.47 -3.02
CA THR A 37 -7.96 0.31 -2.88
C THR A 37 -9.37 0.60 -3.38
N CYS A 38 -10.08 -0.44 -3.82
CA CYS A 38 -11.52 -0.40 -4.12
C CYS A 38 -12.42 -0.70 -2.92
N VAL A 39 -11.91 -0.63 -1.72
CA VAL A 39 -12.76 -0.67 -0.53
C VAL A 39 -13.38 0.70 -0.33
N ASN A 40 -14.71 0.78 -0.37
CA ASN A 40 -15.43 2.03 -0.09
C ASN A 40 -15.57 2.19 1.42
N ASN A 41 -14.79 3.10 2.01
CA ASN A 41 -14.75 3.34 3.45
C ASN A 41 -14.22 4.76 3.73
N ASN A 42 -14.16 5.15 5.02
CA ASN A 42 -13.65 6.46 5.44
C ASN A 42 -12.14 6.61 5.17
N ASP A 43 -11.64 7.83 5.33
CA ASP A 43 -10.28 8.25 5.01
C ASP A 43 -9.19 7.62 5.89
N ALA A 44 -9.53 7.20 7.11
CA ALA A 44 -8.59 6.54 8.02
C ALA A 44 -8.45 5.03 7.74
N PHE A 45 -9.41 4.43 7.02
CA PHE A 45 -9.51 2.97 6.88
C PHE A 45 -8.25 2.36 6.27
N LEU A 46 -7.86 2.81 5.06
CA LEU A 46 -6.78 2.13 4.32
C LEU A 46 -5.44 2.23 5.05
N MET A 47 -5.06 3.42 5.50
CA MET A 47 -3.85 3.63 6.27
C MET A 47 -3.91 2.84 7.60
N GLY A 48 -5.07 2.84 8.25
CA GLY A 48 -5.29 2.18 9.54
C GLY A 48 -5.04 0.67 9.50
N ILE A 49 -5.49 -0.01 8.45
CA ILE A 49 -5.35 -1.47 8.36
C ILE A 49 -4.03 -1.92 7.72
N GLN A 50 -3.33 -1.04 7.01
CA GLN A 50 -2.25 -1.44 6.11
C GLN A 50 -0.88 -0.93 6.56
N ALA A 51 -0.77 0.36 6.88
CA ALA A 51 0.52 1.00 7.04
C ALA A 51 1.18 0.64 8.35
N VAL A 52 2.45 0.27 8.28
CA VAL A 52 3.36 0.22 9.43
C VAL A 52 4.47 1.21 9.17
N VAL A 53 4.59 2.23 10.01
CA VAL A 53 5.55 3.33 9.83
C VAL A 53 6.39 3.48 11.09
N VAL A 54 7.69 3.26 10.96
CA VAL A 54 8.65 3.37 12.07
C VAL A 54 9.72 4.40 11.68
N PRO A 55 9.51 5.69 12.03
CA PRO A 55 10.46 6.76 11.73
C PRO A 55 11.90 6.37 12.12
N GLY A 56 12.85 6.61 11.22
CA GLY A 56 14.25 6.26 11.44
C GLY A 56 14.59 4.77 11.45
N LYS A 57 13.65 3.88 11.12
CA LYS A 57 13.85 2.41 11.12
C LYS A 57 13.38 1.74 9.85
N GLY A 58 12.14 1.98 9.42
CA GLY A 58 11.58 1.31 8.25
C GLY A 58 10.10 1.54 8.07
N VAL A 59 9.54 0.84 7.08
CA VAL A 59 8.13 0.93 6.67
C VAL A 59 7.64 -0.42 6.17
N ALA A 60 6.37 -0.72 6.37
CA ALA A 60 5.76 -1.89 5.76
C ALA A 60 4.32 -1.62 5.30
N ALA A 61 3.86 -2.43 4.36
CA ALA A 61 2.47 -2.53 3.94
C ALA A 61 1.96 -3.94 4.24
N CYS A 62 0.90 -4.03 5.05
CA CYS A 62 0.22 -5.27 5.43
C CYS A 62 -1.18 -5.25 4.81
N GLN A 63 -1.45 -6.08 3.80
CA GLN A 63 -2.67 -5.99 3.01
C GLN A 63 -3.24 -7.35 2.59
N ALA A 64 -4.19 -7.35 1.68
CA ALA A 64 -5.01 -8.47 1.21
C ALA A 64 -6.07 -8.87 2.25
N GLY A 65 -6.04 -10.06 2.81
CA GLY A 65 -6.92 -10.40 3.93
C GLY A 65 -6.65 -9.45 5.10
N VAL A 66 -7.68 -8.73 5.57
CA VAL A 66 -7.52 -7.77 6.67
C VAL A 66 -7.35 -8.50 8.00
N ASP A 67 -6.30 -8.15 8.75
CA ASP A 67 -6.18 -8.51 10.16
C ASP A 67 -6.84 -7.43 11.02
N GLY A 68 -8.11 -7.64 11.37
CA GLY A 68 -8.86 -6.71 12.21
C GLY A 68 -8.39 -6.61 13.66
N THR A 69 -7.49 -7.51 14.09
CA THR A 69 -6.86 -7.44 15.42
C THR A 69 -5.59 -6.59 15.42
N HIS A 70 -5.07 -6.25 14.24
CA HIS A 70 -3.77 -5.59 14.02
C HIS A 70 -2.57 -6.34 14.60
N ALA A 71 -2.70 -7.63 14.91
CA ALA A 71 -1.62 -8.41 15.50
C ALA A 71 -0.41 -8.49 14.56
N ASN A 72 -0.64 -8.69 13.25
CA ASN A 72 0.40 -8.72 12.24
C ASN A 72 1.10 -7.37 12.09
N GLN A 73 0.35 -6.27 12.00
CA GLN A 73 0.91 -4.92 11.92
C GLN A 73 1.73 -4.57 13.16
N MET A 74 1.24 -4.91 14.35
CA MET A 74 1.94 -4.69 15.62
C MET A 74 3.18 -5.58 15.77
N LEU A 75 3.18 -6.78 15.21
CA LEU A 75 4.38 -7.62 15.15
C LEU A 75 5.44 -6.94 14.29
N VAL A 76 5.09 -6.57 13.04
CA VAL A 76 6.02 -5.87 12.12
C VAL A 76 6.56 -4.59 12.75
N TYR A 77 5.69 -3.78 13.37
CA TYR A 77 6.06 -2.53 14.04
C TYR A 77 7.12 -2.75 15.11
N ARG A 78 6.88 -3.68 16.05
CA ARG A 78 7.82 -3.99 17.13
C ARG A 78 9.14 -4.56 16.63
N GLU A 79 9.09 -5.40 15.61
CA GLU A 79 10.30 -6.02 15.07
C GLU A 79 11.14 -5.04 14.23
N LEU A 80 10.51 -4.15 13.46
CA LEU A 80 11.24 -3.05 12.79
C LEU A 80 11.90 -2.10 13.80
N GLN A 81 11.24 -1.79 14.93
CA GLN A 81 11.86 -0.99 16.01
C GLN A 81 13.14 -1.62 16.56
N LYS A 82 13.15 -2.95 16.71
CA LYS A 82 14.31 -3.72 17.17
C LYS A 82 15.41 -3.85 16.09
N GLY A 83 15.09 -3.56 14.82
CA GLY A 83 15.99 -3.76 13.69
C GLY A 83 16.08 -5.23 13.24
N THR A 84 15.04 -6.02 13.52
CA THR A 84 14.93 -7.41 13.05
C THR A 84 14.93 -7.43 11.51
N ASP A 85 15.62 -8.41 10.93
CA ASP A 85 15.67 -8.59 9.47
C ASP A 85 14.27 -8.80 8.89
N PRO A 86 13.86 -8.09 7.81
CA PRO A 86 12.56 -8.26 7.18
C PRO A 86 12.22 -9.70 6.81
N ALA A 87 13.18 -10.50 6.35
CA ALA A 87 12.93 -11.91 6.05
C ALA A 87 12.56 -12.70 7.32
N ARG A 88 13.21 -12.40 8.45
CA ARG A 88 12.86 -13.00 9.74
C ARG A 88 11.47 -12.57 10.22
N ILE A 89 11.08 -11.31 9.94
CA ILE A 89 9.72 -10.85 10.26
C ILE A 89 8.68 -11.64 9.46
N ILE A 90 8.92 -11.89 8.16
CA ILE A 90 8.03 -12.74 7.33
C ILE A 90 7.92 -14.17 7.91
N GLU A 91 9.03 -14.76 8.36
CA GLU A 91 8.99 -16.07 9.03
C GLU A 91 8.12 -16.04 10.30
N MET A 92 8.20 -14.99 11.09
CA MET A 92 7.36 -14.84 12.29
C MET A 92 5.88 -14.67 11.91
N LEU A 93 5.57 -13.90 10.86
CA LEU A 93 4.21 -13.72 10.33
C LEU A 93 3.63 -15.03 9.78
N SER A 94 4.45 -15.97 9.33
CA SER A 94 3.98 -17.26 8.80
C SER A 94 3.25 -18.13 9.82
N THR A 95 3.29 -17.78 11.10
CA THR A 95 2.51 -18.42 12.16
C THR A 95 1.03 -17.99 12.18
N ASP A 96 0.64 -16.90 11.45
CA ASP A 96 -0.76 -16.54 11.29
C ASP A 96 -1.50 -17.63 10.50
N PRO A 97 -2.57 -18.24 11.04
CA PRO A 97 -3.36 -19.24 10.32
C PRO A 97 -3.90 -18.73 8.98
N SER A 98 -4.08 -17.43 8.83
CA SER A 98 -4.54 -16.76 7.62
C SER A 98 -3.39 -16.27 6.71
N PHE A 99 -2.13 -16.66 6.97
CA PHE A 99 -0.94 -16.17 6.25
C PHE A 99 -1.09 -16.24 4.73
N GLN A 100 -1.70 -17.31 4.21
CA GLN A 100 -1.92 -17.48 2.77
C GLN A 100 -2.96 -16.54 2.16
N SER A 101 -3.73 -15.82 2.97
CA SER A 101 -4.62 -14.74 2.53
C SER A 101 -4.02 -13.34 2.74
N ARG A 102 -2.79 -13.25 3.26
CA ARG A 102 -2.11 -11.97 3.53
C ARG A 102 -1.15 -11.61 2.39
N GLN A 103 -0.84 -10.33 2.30
CA GLN A 103 0.26 -9.82 1.49
C GLN A 103 1.05 -8.81 2.32
N PHE A 104 2.37 -8.96 2.33
CA PHE A 104 3.29 -8.12 3.07
C PHE A 104 4.40 -7.59 2.18
N GLY A 105 4.79 -6.35 2.36
CA GLY A 105 6.05 -5.79 1.91
C GLY A 105 6.69 -5.07 3.08
N ILE A 106 7.96 -5.36 3.37
CA ILE A 106 8.69 -4.82 4.52
C ILE A 106 10.04 -4.30 4.05
N LEU A 107 10.36 -3.05 4.41
CA LEU A 107 11.65 -2.41 4.14
C LEU A 107 12.22 -1.83 5.42
N ASP A 108 13.52 -1.97 5.65
CA ASP A 108 14.23 -1.21 6.66
C ASP A 108 15.18 -0.15 6.05
N LEU A 109 15.63 0.78 6.87
CA LEU A 109 16.55 1.84 6.43
C LEU A 109 17.97 1.35 6.12
N THR A 110 18.30 0.08 6.38
CA THR A 110 19.58 -0.50 5.94
C THR A 110 19.52 -1.06 4.52
N GLY A 111 18.31 -1.03 3.93
CA GLY A 111 18.04 -1.51 2.57
C GLY A 111 17.70 -2.99 2.47
N ARG A 112 17.49 -3.67 3.62
CA ARG A 112 16.96 -5.03 3.62
C ARG A 112 15.46 -5.01 3.34
N SER A 113 14.99 -5.97 2.57
CA SER A 113 13.59 -6.08 2.18
C SER A 113 13.11 -7.51 2.18
N ALA A 114 11.83 -7.71 2.44
CA ALA A 114 11.14 -8.97 2.23
C ALA A 114 9.70 -8.73 1.81
N GLY A 115 9.17 -9.64 0.99
CA GLY A 115 7.79 -9.64 0.56
C GLY A 115 7.16 -11.02 0.71
N HIS A 116 5.84 -11.04 0.78
CA HIS A 116 5.02 -12.24 0.76
C HIS A 116 3.70 -11.95 0.07
N SER A 117 3.35 -12.77 -0.91
CA SER A 117 2.04 -12.77 -1.56
C SER A 117 1.42 -14.14 -1.36
N GLY A 118 0.42 -14.24 -0.50
CA GLY A 118 -0.21 -15.50 -0.16
C GLY A 118 -0.99 -16.11 -1.34
N LEU A 119 -1.11 -17.43 -1.36
CA LEU A 119 -1.71 -18.20 -2.45
C LEU A 119 -3.22 -17.95 -2.63
N THR A 120 -3.90 -17.43 -1.60
CA THR A 120 -5.34 -17.17 -1.62
C THR A 120 -5.68 -15.67 -1.71
N ASN A 121 -4.71 -14.84 -2.11
CA ASN A 121 -4.89 -13.38 -2.27
C ASN A 121 -5.75 -12.99 -3.48
N GLY A 122 -6.34 -13.94 -4.17
CA GLY A 122 -7.11 -13.71 -5.39
C GLY A 122 -6.24 -13.66 -6.64
N TYR A 123 -6.89 -13.37 -7.75
CA TYR A 123 -6.29 -13.36 -9.08
C TYR A 123 -5.31 -12.18 -9.20
N VAL A 124 -4.17 -12.39 -9.82
CA VAL A 124 -3.06 -11.42 -9.95
C VAL A 124 -2.65 -10.81 -8.61
N SER A 125 -1.76 -11.53 -7.90
CA SER A 125 -1.09 -11.06 -6.69
C SER A 125 0.41 -11.05 -6.92
N GLN A 126 1.07 -9.92 -6.76
CA GLN A 126 2.49 -9.72 -7.06
C GLN A 126 3.16 -8.82 -6.04
N ASP A 127 4.44 -9.03 -5.81
CA ASP A 127 5.33 -8.15 -5.06
C ASP A 127 6.72 -8.10 -5.70
N ILE A 128 7.28 -6.91 -5.83
CA ILE A 128 8.60 -6.68 -6.41
C ILE A 128 9.38 -5.73 -5.49
N GLN A 129 10.56 -6.17 -5.05
CA GLN A 129 11.48 -5.37 -4.27
C GLN A 129 12.72 -5.03 -5.07
N GLY A 130 13.37 -3.92 -4.73
CA GLY A 130 14.61 -3.55 -5.37
C GLY A 130 15.22 -2.26 -4.85
N ARG A 131 16.22 -1.78 -5.60
CA ARG A 131 17.00 -0.58 -5.33
C ARG A 131 17.10 0.27 -6.58
N VAL A 132 17.05 1.59 -6.42
CA VAL A 132 17.37 2.50 -7.52
C VAL A 132 18.88 2.48 -7.76
N PRO A 133 19.35 2.11 -8.98
CA PRO A 133 20.78 1.98 -9.27
C PRO A 133 21.58 3.24 -8.89
N GLY A 134 22.74 3.06 -8.29
CA GLY A 134 23.63 4.17 -7.90
C GLY A 134 23.16 5.01 -6.69
N THR A 135 22.08 4.63 -6.02
CA THR A 135 21.52 5.37 -4.88
C THR A 135 21.40 4.50 -3.63
N GLN A 136 20.96 5.08 -2.51
CA GLN A 136 20.56 4.36 -1.31
C GLN A 136 19.01 4.34 -1.15
N ILE A 137 18.29 4.37 -2.26
CA ILE A 137 16.82 4.31 -2.31
C ILE A 137 16.39 2.89 -2.60
N TYR A 138 15.59 2.32 -1.71
CA TYR A 138 15.05 0.97 -1.81
C TYR A 138 13.52 1.03 -1.86
N TYR A 139 12.91 0.04 -2.50
CA TYR A 139 11.45 -0.02 -2.66
C TYR A 139 10.89 -1.44 -2.54
N SER A 140 9.63 -1.53 -2.17
CA SER A 140 8.77 -2.69 -2.37
C SER A 140 7.43 -2.21 -2.92
N ILE A 141 7.03 -2.77 -4.06
CA ILE A 141 5.78 -2.44 -4.75
C ILE A 141 4.99 -3.72 -4.90
N GLN A 142 3.74 -3.70 -4.46
CA GLN A 142 2.93 -4.89 -4.37
C GLN A 142 1.45 -4.59 -4.61
N GLY A 143 0.71 -5.64 -4.95
CA GLY A 143 -0.74 -5.56 -5.07
C GLY A 143 -1.37 -6.93 -5.25
N ASN A 144 -2.64 -7.03 -4.94
CA ASN A 144 -3.45 -8.23 -5.04
C ASN A 144 -4.81 -7.93 -5.68
N ILE A 145 -5.42 -8.93 -6.31
CA ILE A 145 -6.65 -8.82 -7.12
C ILE A 145 -6.53 -7.66 -8.14
N LEU A 146 -5.36 -7.52 -8.70
CA LEU A 146 -5.08 -6.49 -9.67
C LEU A 146 -5.74 -6.84 -11.02
N ARG A 147 -5.89 -5.82 -11.85
CA ARG A 147 -6.25 -6.04 -13.25
C ARG A 147 -5.18 -6.92 -13.93
N PRO A 148 -5.57 -7.86 -14.80
CA PRO A 148 -4.60 -8.59 -15.62
C PRO A 148 -3.74 -7.64 -16.44
N GLY A 149 -2.44 -7.91 -16.47
CA GLY A 149 -1.46 -7.08 -17.15
C GLY A 149 -0.27 -6.75 -16.25
N GLU A 150 0.55 -5.82 -16.70
CA GLU A 150 1.79 -5.48 -16.02
C GLU A 150 1.66 -4.31 -15.02
N VAL A 151 0.64 -4.31 -14.15
CA VAL A 151 0.39 -3.23 -13.17
C VAL A 151 1.62 -2.99 -12.31
N ILE A 152 2.10 -3.99 -11.59
CA ILE A 152 3.26 -3.85 -10.69
C ILE A 152 4.58 -3.66 -11.47
N PRO A 153 4.89 -4.42 -12.54
CA PRO A 153 6.10 -4.18 -13.33
C PRO A 153 6.20 -2.76 -13.90
N ASN A 154 5.08 -2.16 -14.37
CA ASN A 154 5.10 -0.78 -14.87
C ASN A 154 5.20 0.25 -13.75
N ALA A 155 4.58 0.02 -12.59
CA ALA A 155 4.77 0.86 -11.41
C ALA A 155 6.26 0.88 -10.98
N VAL A 156 6.94 -0.28 -11.01
CA VAL A 156 8.39 -0.38 -10.75
C VAL A 156 9.19 0.42 -11.78
N LYS A 157 8.87 0.30 -13.08
CA LYS A 157 9.53 1.09 -14.12
C LYS A 157 9.37 2.60 -13.87
N ALA A 158 8.17 3.07 -13.55
CA ALA A 158 7.91 4.46 -13.22
C ALA A 158 8.71 4.93 -11.99
N PHE A 159 8.75 4.12 -10.93
CA PHE A 159 9.55 4.40 -9.74
C PHE A 159 11.04 4.58 -10.08
N LEU A 160 11.59 3.69 -10.87
CA LEU A 160 13.01 3.70 -11.25
C LEU A 160 13.39 4.89 -12.14
N HIS A 161 12.51 5.28 -13.09
CA HIS A 161 12.78 6.33 -14.06
C HIS A 161 12.40 7.75 -13.59
N THR A 162 11.62 7.88 -12.52
CA THR A 162 11.25 9.19 -11.98
C THR A 162 12.44 9.80 -11.23
N ASN A 163 12.76 11.05 -11.53
CA ASN A 163 13.73 11.83 -10.79
C ASN A 163 13.04 12.71 -9.73
N GLY A 164 13.80 13.15 -8.72
CA GLY A 164 13.30 14.03 -7.68
C GLY A 164 13.26 13.37 -6.30
N ALA A 165 12.39 13.89 -5.41
CA ALA A 165 12.25 13.40 -4.05
C ALA A 165 11.71 11.96 -4.01
N LEU A 166 11.95 11.25 -2.89
CA LEU A 166 11.42 9.91 -2.68
C LEU A 166 9.92 9.85 -2.88
N THR A 167 9.19 10.89 -2.44
CA THR A 167 7.74 11.02 -2.63
C THR A 167 7.31 11.19 -4.08
N ASP A 168 8.13 11.84 -4.93
CA ASP A 168 7.85 11.98 -6.36
C ASP A 168 7.88 10.62 -7.06
N ARG A 169 8.86 9.77 -6.73
CA ARG A 169 8.99 8.39 -7.22
C ARG A 169 7.81 7.52 -6.79
N VAL A 170 7.42 7.61 -5.50
CA VAL A 170 6.31 6.86 -4.95
C VAL A 170 4.99 7.25 -5.60
N MET A 171 4.75 8.57 -5.79
CA MET A 171 3.55 9.04 -6.49
C MET A 171 3.51 8.57 -7.95
N ALA A 172 4.62 8.64 -8.67
CA ALA A 172 4.68 8.18 -10.05
C ALA A 172 4.36 6.68 -10.17
N ALA A 173 4.88 5.86 -9.26
CA ALA A 173 4.56 4.43 -9.24
C ALA A 173 3.09 4.17 -8.91
N LEU A 174 2.52 4.90 -7.95
CA LEU A 174 1.12 4.78 -7.57
C LEU A 174 0.19 5.11 -8.74
N GLU A 175 0.48 6.20 -9.47
CA GLU A 175 -0.28 6.62 -10.66
C GLU A 175 -0.14 5.66 -11.81
N THR A 176 1.06 5.16 -12.07
CA THR A 176 1.26 4.19 -13.14
C THR A 176 0.49 2.91 -12.87
N ALA A 177 0.44 2.44 -11.62
CA ALA A 177 -0.42 1.31 -11.26
C ALA A 177 -1.90 1.60 -11.53
N ASP A 178 -2.37 2.83 -11.24
CA ASP A 178 -3.72 3.30 -11.57
C ASP A 178 -3.97 3.28 -13.09
N GLU A 179 -3.04 3.82 -13.88
CA GLU A 179 -3.14 3.87 -15.35
C GLU A 179 -3.22 2.47 -15.98
N TYR A 180 -2.54 1.49 -15.41
CA TYR A 180 -2.60 0.09 -15.84
C TYR A 180 -3.79 -0.68 -15.25
N GLY A 181 -4.71 0.00 -14.57
CA GLY A 181 -6.01 -0.51 -14.19
C GLY A 181 -6.15 -0.91 -12.72
N GLY A 182 -5.10 -0.80 -11.91
CA GLY A 182 -5.17 -0.91 -10.45
C GLY A 182 -5.95 -2.12 -9.94
N ASP A 183 -6.86 -1.85 -9.01
CA ASP A 183 -7.76 -2.85 -8.41
C ASP A 183 -8.89 -3.24 -9.38
N SER A 184 -8.96 -4.51 -9.74
CA SER A 184 -9.94 -5.05 -10.72
C SER A 184 -11.40 -5.01 -10.26
N ARG A 185 -11.67 -4.69 -9.01
CA ARG A 185 -13.04 -4.65 -8.44
C ARG A 185 -13.74 -3.31 -8.59
N CYS A 186 -13.01 -2.22 -8.86
CA CYS A 186 -13.62 -0.90 -8.97
C CYS A 186 -14.51 -0.79 -10.20
N VAL A 187 -15.82 -0.85 -9.94
CA VAL A 187 -16.90 -0.51 -10.89
C VAL A 187 -16.76 -1.16 -12.27
N CYS A 188 -15.96 -2.20 -12.37
CA CYS A 188 -15.81 -2.99 -13.57
C CYS A 188 -16.81 -4.13 -13.56
N PRO A 189 -17.42 -4.49 -14.69
CA PRO A 189 -18.07 -5.79 -14.82
C PRO A 189 -17.05 -6.87 -14.40
N PRO A 190 -17.49 -7.99 -13.82
CA PRO A 190 -16.61 -9.10 -13.50
C PRO A 190 -15.70 -9.39 -14.70
N LEU A 191 -14.43 -9.70 -14.44
CA LEU A 191 -13.53 -10.12 -15.50
C LEU A 191 -14.21 -11.27 -16.27
N PRO A 192 -14.19 -11.24 -17.62
CA PRO A 192 -14.66 -12.36 -18.39
C PRO A 192 -13.99 -13.65 -17.95
N ALA A 193 -14.73 -14.75 -17.87
CA ALA A 193 -14.21 -16.04 -17.41
C ALA A 193 -13.06 -16.57 -18.29
N ASP A 194 -12.91 -16.04 -19.49
CA ASP A 194 -11.83 -16.35 -20.44
C ASP A 194 -10.53 -15.57 -20.17
N GLY A 195 -10.50 -14.72 -19.12
CA GLY A 195 -9.32 -13.93 -18.74
C GLY A 195 -9.08 -12.71 -19.64
N SER A 196 -9.98 -12.37 -20.54
CA SER A 196 -9.87 -11.15 -21.34
C SER A 196 -10.03 -9.90 -20.47
N ALA A 197 -9.38 -8.81 -20.86
CA ALA A 197 -9.55 -7.53 -20.18
C ALA A 197 -10.97 -7.00 -20.39
N PRO A 198 -11.63 -6.42 -19.36
CA PRO A 198 -12.92 -5.77 -19.56
C PRO A 198 -12.79 -4.64 -20.60
N ALA A 199 -13.82 -4.51 -21.42
CA ALA A 199 -13.82 -3.64 -22.61
C ALA A 199 -13.75 -2.12 -22.32
N SER A 200 -13.81 -1.70 -21.04
CA SER A 200 -13.81 -0.27 -20.67
C SER A 200 -13.20 -0.05 -19.30
N PRO A 201 -12.42 1.03 -19.09
CA PRO A 201 -12.10 1.48 -17.75
C PRO A 201 -13.38 1.86 -17.03
N CYS A 202 -13.58 1.30 -15.84
CA CYS A 202 -14.78 1.41 -15.06
C CYS A 202 -14.93 2.83 -14.52
N GLU A 203 -15.94 3.54 -14.96
CA GLU A 203 -16.26 4.92 -14.54
C GLU A 203 -15.05 5.87 -14.42
N GLY A 204 -13.93 5.57 -15.08
CA GLY A 204 -12.71 6.39 -15.03
C GLY A 204 -11.96 6.36 -13.69
N ARG A 205 -12.26 5.39 -12.81
CA ARG A 205 -11.57 5.20 -11.52
C ARG A 205 -11.19 3.74 -11.29
N THR A 206 -10.09 3.52 -10.55
CA THR A 206 -9.53 2.20 -10.22
C THR A 206 -9.43 1.98 -8.72
N SER A 207 -9.90 2.95 -7.93
CA SER A 207 -9.91 2.94 -6.47
C SER A 207 -11.02 3.80 -5.90
N TYR A 208 -11.33 3.59 -4.62
CA TYR A 208 -12.24 4.42 -3.82
C TYR A 208 -11.50 5.21 -2.73
N ILE A 209 -10.31 4.75 -2.34
CA ILE A 209 -9.43 5.45 -1.40
C ILE A 209 -8.02 5.42 -1.98
N ALA A 210 -7.29 6.55 -1.84
CA ALA A 210 -5.86 6.61 -2.07
C ALA A 210 -5.18 7.49 -1.02
N TYR A 211 -3.96 7.13 -0.60
CA TYR A 211 -3.17 7.97 0.30
C TYR A 211 -1.68 7.91 -0.01
N ILE A 212 -0.95 8.92 0.50
CA ILE A 212 0.51 8.94 0.62
C ILE A 212 0.92 9.51 1.96
N LEU A 213 1.91 8.89 2.60
CA LEU A 213 2.48 9.29 3.87
C LEU A 213 4.01 9.33 3.76
N LEU A 214 4.61 10.40 4.29
CA LEU A 214 6.06 10.55 4.45
C LEU A 214 6.39 10.71 5.93
N ALA A 215 7.35 9.94 6.41
CA ALA A 215 7.99 10.18 7.70
C ALA A 215 9.48 10.45 7.54
N ASN A 216 9.98 11.47 8.25
CA ASN A 216 11.40 11.74 8.43
C ASN A 216 11.96 10.89 9.60
N SER A 217 13.27 10.72 9.64
CA SER A 217 13.93 10.00 10.76
C SER A 217 13.72 10.63 12.13
N THR A 218 13.42 11.93 12.17
CA THR A 218 13.18 12.71 13.39
C THR A 218 11.72 12.82 13.79
N ASP A 219 10.81 12.29 13.00
CA ASP A 219 9.38 12.29 13.31
C ASP A 219 9.11 11.40 14.52
N THR A 220 8.08 11.78 15.29
CA THR A 220 7.74 11.05 16.51
C THR A 220 7.08 9.72 16.15
N ASN A 221 7.68 8.64 16.66
CA ASN A 221 7.05 7.32 16.61
C ASN A 221 5.86 7.29 17.59
N GLY A 222 4.76 6.67 17.19
CA GLY A 222 3.63 6.45 18.06
C GLY A 222 3.81 5.22 18.96
N ASP A 223 2.79 4.87 19.70
CA ASP A 223 2.69 3.65 20.48
C ASP A 223 2.04 2.47 19.70
N SER A 224 1.62 2.74 18.48
CA SER A 224 1.04 1.78 17.54
C SER A 224 1.70 1.88 16.16
N HIS A 225 1.35 0.97 15.27
CA HIS A 225 1.98 0.76 13.98
C HIS A 225 1.90 1.97 13.01
N ASN A 226 0.97 2.93 13.24
CA ASN A 226 0.77 4.06 12.33
C ASN A 226 0.18 5.32 12.98
N ASN A 227 0.35 5.52 14.27
CA ASN A 227 -0.19 6.68 15.00
C ASN A 227 0.89 7.68 15.43
N GLY A 228 2.03 7.69 14.75
CA GLY A 228 3.08 8.70 14.93
C GLY A 228 2.69 10.08 14.39
N THR A 229 3.56 11.06 14.60
CA THR A 229 3.48 12.35 13.93
C THR A 229 4.37 12.31 12.69
N TYR A 230 3.79 12.56 11.52
CA TYR A 230 4.48 12.39 10.25
C TYR A 230 4.61 13.72 9.50
N ALA A 231 5.69 13.86 8.73
CA ALA A 231 5.98 15.06 7.94
C ALA A 231 4.90 15.35 6.89
N MET A 232 4.24 14.33 6.35
CA MET A 232 3.11 14.47 5.43
C MET A 232 2.18 13.26 5.53
N TYR A 233 0.88 13.55 5.56
CA TYR A 233 -0.16 12.57 5.29
C TYR A 233 -1.24 13.22 4.43
N LEU A 234 -1.44 12.71 3.22
CA LEU A 234 -2.51 13.11 2.31
C LEU A 234 -3.35 11.88 2.00
N THR A 235 -4.66 12.02 2.09
CA THR A 235 -5.61 10.97 1.76
C THR A 235 -6.78 11.54 0.96
N VAL A 236 -7.41 10.70 0.14
CA VAL A 236 -8.55 11.02 -0.70
C VAL A 236 -9.54 9.88 -0.65
N THR A 237 -10.81 10.20 -0.44
CA THR A 237 -11.92 9.24 -0.47
C THR A 237 -13.00 9.67 -1.45
N GLN A 238 -13.95 8.79 -1.71
CA GLN A 238 -15.12 9.09 -2.54
C GLN A 238 -15.98 10.22 -1.93
N PRO A 239 -16.70 10.99 -2.79
CA PRO A 239 -17.52 12.12 -2.32
C PRO A 239 -18.56 11.73 -1.27
N GLU A 240 -19.17 10.55 -1.39
CA GLU A 240 -20.20 10.03 -0.50
C GLU A 240 -19.71 9.76 0.93
N GLN A 241 -18.40 9.64 1.15
CA GLN A 241 -17.82 9.49 2.49
C GLN A 241 -17.84 10.80 3.27
N GLY A 242 -17.94 11.95 2.57
CA GLY A 242 -17.92 13.26 3.20
C GLY A 242 -16.60 13.61 3.89
N GLY A 243 -16.59 14.70 4.62
CA GLY A 243 -15.43 15.15 5.38
C GLY A 243 -14.36 15.88 4.55
N PRO A 244 -13.23 16.27 5.18
CA PRO A 244 -12.25 17.17 4.56
C PRO A 244 -11.45 16.49 3.43
N ASN A 245 -11.32 15.17 3.47
CA ASN A 245 -10.51 14.39 2.54
C ASN A 245 -11.32 13.80 1.37
N ALA A 246 -12.65 13.87 1.42
CA ALA A 246 -13.51 13.47 0.31
C ALA A 246 -13.22 14.31 -0.95
N ILE A 247 -13.43 13.71 -2.12
CA ILE A 247 -13.36 14.40 -3.41
C ILE A 247 -14.40 15.52 -3.42
N LYS A 248 -13.97 16.71 -3.82
CA LYS A 248 -14.79 17.92 -3.86
C LYS A 248 -15.29 18.19 -5.28
N ALA A 249 -16.30 19.04 -5.38
CA ALA A 249 -16.79 19.51 -6.68
C ALA A 249 -15.64 20.11 -7.51
N GLY A 250 -15.48 19.64 -8.74
CA GLY A 250 -14.42 20.06 -9.65
C GLY A 250 -13.11 19.28 -9.54
N GLU A 251 -12.94 18.42 -8.54
CA GLU A 251 -11.82 17.47 -8.49
C GLU A 251 -12.11 16.20 -9.33
N ASN A 252 -11.07 15.45 -9.67
CA ASN A 252 -11.21 14.21 -10.42
C ASN A 252 -11.87 13.13 -9.56
N LEU A 253 -12.82 12.37 -10.11
CA LEU A 253 -13.51 11.28 -9.40
C LEU A 253 -12.58 10.08 -9.09
N ASN A 254 -11.43 9.97 -9.75
CA ASN A 254 -10.42 8.99 -9.42
C ASN A 254 -9.58 9.49 -8.23
N PRO A 255 -9.59 8.82 -7.05
CA PRO A 255 -8.84 9.24 -5.88
C PRO A 255 -7.34 9.38 -6.12
N VAL A 256 -6.73 8.55 -6.95
CA VAL A 256 -5.29 8.64 -7.25
C VAL A 256 -4.97 9.93 -8.00
N LYS A 257 -5.78 10.31 -8.97
CA LYS A 257 -5.60 11.57 -9.73
C LYS A 257 -5.85 12.80 -8.86
N THR A 258 -6.86 12.75 -8.00
CA THR A 258 -7.09 13.84 -7.01
C THR A 258 -5.97 13.88 -5.97
N LEU A 259 -5.47 12.74 -5.51
CA LEU A 259 -4.31 12.68 -4.62
C LEU A 259 -3.07 13.31 -5.27
N ARG A 260 -2.81 13.03 -6.56
CA ARG A 260 -1.72 13.68 -7.32
C ARG A 260 -1.89 15.19 -7.32
N ALA A 261 -3.05 15.71 -7.64
CA ALA A 261 -3.29 17.15 -7.66
C ALA A 261 -3.04 17.80 -6.27
N ARG A 262 -3.50 17.16 -5.19
CA ARG A 262 -3.27 17.63 -3.82
C ARG A 262 -1.80 17.50 -3.41
N TYR A 263 -1.11 16.42 -3.83
CA TYR A 263 0.32 16.23 -3.64
C TYR A 263 1.13 17.34 -4.34
N ASP A 264 0.81 17.68 -5.57
CA ASP A 264 1.51 18.73 -6.32
C ASP A 264 1.39 20.11 -5.64
N VAL A 265 0.22 20.42 -5.03
CA VAL A 265 0.03 21.63 -4.22
C VAL A 265 0.92 21.60 -2.98
N TRP A 266 0.96 20.47 -2.27
CA TRP A 266 1.85 20.29 -1.11
C TRP A 266 3.31 20.39 -1.53
N ARG A 267 3.71 19.72 -2.61
CA ARG A 267 5.10 19.66 -3.10
C ARG A 267 5.66 21.04 -3.47
N LYS A 268 4.85 21.89 -4.11
CA LYS A 268 5.22 23.27 -4.47
C LYS A 268 5.54 24.16 -3.24
N ARG A 269 5.04 23.81 -2.07
CA ARG A 269 5.29 24.53 -0.81
C ARG A 269 6.55 24.06 -0.10
N GLN A 270 7.13 22.94 -0.53
CA GLN A 270 8.35 22.41 0.06
C GLN A 270 9.58 23.19 -0.42
N PRO A 271 10.62 23.35 0.43
CA PRO A 271 11.86 23.99 0.02
C PRO A 271 12.54 23.17 -1.10
N LYS A 272 13.35 23.85 -1.93
CA LYS A 272 14.11 23.18 -3.02
C LYS A 272 15.06 22.09 -2.50
N SER A 273 15.56 22.22 -1.28
CA SER A 273 16.38 21.20 -0.59
C SER A 273 15.62 19.90 -0.24
N PHE A 274 14.32 19.86 -0.48
CA PHE A 274 13.50 18.67 -0.27
C PHE A 274 13.70 17.61 -1.36
N SER A 275 14.33 17.98 -2.48
CA SER A 275 14.54 17.11 -3.67
C SER A 275 15.69 16.14 -3.43
#